data_59a7e67815f3a1216e57d02b8533d971
#
_entry.id   59a7e67815f3a1216e57d02b8533d971
#
_cell.length_a   1.000
_cell.length_b   1.000
_cell.length_c   1.000
_cell.angle_alpha   90.00
_cell.angle_beta   90.00
_cell.angle_gamma   90.00
#
_symmetry.space_group_name_H-M   'P 1'
#
loop_
_entity.id
_entity.type
_entity.pdbx_description
1 polymer ?
#
loop_
_entity_poly.entity_id
_entity_poly.type
_entity_poly.pdbx_seq_one_letter_code
_entity_poly.pdbx_strand_id
1 'polypeptide(L)'
;MLQDFEICPVRHTSLIHDLYIDLRAIDTLEVNIANQNFSNYGKNDFVRDICSDDYENHIVIENDVPIAVYGISKKPINGMYCIYFLGNKILDTNLKLQKEFLKRSNAIIKEWLSTHECLFNFIHKKNNRSKRWLTSLGAVIHSDITHNGMELFTLRKGDANV
;
A
#
# COMPACT_ATOMS: atom_id res chain seq x y z
N MET A 1 -7.88 17.98 6.47
CA MET A 1 -6.51 17.91 5.89
C MET A 1 -5.83 16.62 6.28
N LEU A 2 -5.25 15.92 5.32
CA LEU A 2 -4.51 14.68 5.58
C LEU A 2 -3.19 14.99 6.29
N GLN A 3 -2.93 14.27 7.37
CA GLN A 3 -1.67 14.30 8.10
C GLN A 3 -0.96 12.97 7.93
N ASP A 4 0.33 13.03 7.68
CA ASP A 4 1.18 11.86 7.42
C ASP A 4 2.21 11.71 8.53
N PHE A 5 2.30 10.52 9.10
CA PHE A 5 3.22 10.23 10.19
C PHE A 5 3.98 8.94 9.93
N GLU A 6 5.26 8.94 10.26
CA GLU A 6 5.99 7.68 10.44
C GLU A 6 5.32 6.90 11.57
N ILE A 7 5.12 5.59 11.38
CA ILE A 7 4.40 4.79 12.37
C ILE A 7 5.22 4.65 13.65
N CYS A 8 4.59 5.05 14.75
CA CYS A 8 5.07 4.82 16.09
C CYS A 8 4.08 3.86 16.77
N PRO A 9 4.48 2.61 17.08
CA PRO A 9 3.55 1.61 17.62
C PRO A 9 2.79 2.07 18.86
N VAL A 10 3.45 2.76 19.79
CA VAL A 10 2.82 3.26 21.02
C VAL A 10 1.67 4.22 20.72
N ARG A 11 1.79 5.03 19.66
CA ARG A 11 0.80 6.07 19.31
C ARG A 11 -0.25 5.58 18.31
N HIS A 12 0.09 4.63 17.45
CA HIS A 12 -0.71 4.32 16.26
C HIS A 12 -1.35 2.93 16.26
N THR A 13 -1.03 2.05 17.22
CA THR A 13 -1.59 0.68 17.25
C THR A 13 -3.11 0.68 17.19
N SER A 14 -3.77 1.51 17.99
CA SER A 14 -5.23 1.60 18.02
C SER A 14 -5.81 2.04 16.67
N LEU A 15 -5.16 3.01 16.02
CA LEU A 15 -5.58 3.49 14.69
C LEU A 15 -5.39 2.44 13.60
N ILE A 16 -4.33 1.64 13.70
CA ILE A 16 -4.08 0.54 12.76
C ILE A 16 -5.13 -0.57 12.93
N HIS A 17 -5.53 -0.87 14.17
CA HIS A 17 -6.66 -1.77 14.44
C HIS A 17 -7.95 -1.28 13.78
N ASP A 18 -8.26 0.00 13.94
CA ASP A 18 -9.46 0.61 13.36
C ASP A 18 -9.40 0.55 11.82
N LEU A 19 -8.24 0.84 11.25
CA LEU A 19 -8.06 0.76 9.81
C LEU A 19 -8.29 -0.67 9.29
N TYR A 20 -7.79 -1.68 9.98
CA TYR A 20 -7.98 -3.08 9.57
C TYR A 20 -9.46 -3.43 9.41
N ILE A 21 -10.29 -2.98 10.35
CA ILE A 21 -11.75 -3.20 10.34
C ILE A 21 -12.40 -2.47 9.16
N ASP A 22 -11.88 -1.30 8.82
CA ASP A 22 -12.45 -0.39 7.81
C ASP A 22 -11.70 -0.38 6.49
N LEU A 23 -10.84 -1.37 6.23
CA LEU A 23 -10.14 -1.48 4.95
C LEU A 23 -11.14 -1.58 3.78
N ARG A 24 -10.75 -1.01 2.64
CA ARG A 24 -11.44 -1.25 1.37
C ARG A 24 -11.56 -2.75 1.13
N ALA A 25 -12.69 -3.18 0.57
CA ALA A 25 -12.93 -4.61 0.32
C ALA A 25 -11.82 -5.26 -0.51
N ILE A 26 -11.31 -4.56 -1.53
CA ILE A 26 -10.22 -5.09 -2.36
C ILE A 26 -8.90 -5.19 -1.57
N ASP A 27 -8.64 -4.25 -0.66
CA ASP A 27 -7.44 -4.30 0.17
C ASP A 27 -7.51 -5.45 1.19
N THR A 28 -8.69 -5.68 1.78
CA THR A 28 -8.92 -6.84 2.64
C THR A 28 -8.67 -8.15 1.88
N LEU A 29 -9.16 -8.25 0.65
CA LEU A 29 -8.95 -9.42 -0.19
C LEU A 29 -7.46 -9.65 -0.46
N GLU A 30 -6.72 -8.60 -0.84
CA GLU A 30 -5.29 -8.71 -1.13
C GLU A 30 -4.47 -9.07 0.13
N VAL A 31 -4.79 -8.50 1.28
CA VAL A 31 -4.15 -8.85 2.56
C VAL A 31 -4.40 -10.31 2.92
N ASN A 32 -5.63 -10.79 2.77
CA ASN A 32 -5.97 -12.17 3.07
C ASN A 32 -5.28 -13.16 2.12
N ILE A 33 -5.19 -12.84 0.83
CA ILE A 33 -4.48 -13.67 -0.15
C ILE A 33 -2.99 -13.72 0.17
N ALA A 34 -2.38 -12.57 0.46
CA ALA A 34 -0.96 -12.49 0.80
C ALA A 34 -0.61 -13.32 2.04
N ASN A 35 -1.55 -13.48 2.96
CA ASN A 35 -1.38 -14.18 4.24
C ASN A 35 -2.15 -15.50 4.33
N GLN A 36 -2.55 -16.08 3.20
CA GLN A 36 -3.39 -17.29 3.16
C GLN A 36 -2.73 -18.53 3.77
N ASN A 37 -1.39 -18.53 3.90
CA ASN A 37 -0.65 -19.63 4.53
C ASN A 37 -0.62 -19.54 6.06
N PHE A 38 -1.10 -18.42 6.63
CA PHE A 38 -1.24 -18.23 8.07
C PHE A 38 -2.65 -18.62 8.47
N SER A 39 -2.80 -19.54 9.43
CA SER A 39 -4.10 -19.84 9.98
C SER A 39 -4.57 -18.68 10.87
N ASN A 40 -5.84 -18.28 10.68
CA ASN A 40 -6.48 -17.25 11.51
C ASN A 40 -5.78 -15.87 11.50
N TYR A 41 -5.28 -15.42 10.33
CA TYR A 41 -4.75 -14.07 10.20
C TYR A 41 -5.83 -13.05 10.59
N GLY A 42 -5.52 -12.18 11.52
CA GLY A 42 -6.45 -11.18 12.03
C GLY A 42 -5.80 -9.84 12.32
N LYS A 43 -6.54 -8.97 13.01
CA LYS A 43 -6.11 -7.59 13.27
C LYS A 43 -4.78 -7.47 14.03
N ASN A 44 -4.49 -8.37 14.96
CA ASN A 44 -3.24 -8.33 15.71
C ASN A 44 -2.04 -8.67 14.82
N ASP A 45 -2.23 -9.60 13.89
CA ASP A 45 -1.22 -9.94 12.88
C ASP A 45 -0.99 -8.77 11.93
N PHE A 46 -2.06 -8.12 11.52
CA PHE A 46 -1.99 -6.93 10.68
C PHE A 46 -1.21 -5.80 11.36
N VAL A 47 -1.52 -5.51 12.63
CA VAL A 47 -0.80 -4.49 13.40
C VAL A 47 0.68 -4.84 13.50
N ARG A 48 1.01 -6.09 13.82
CA ARG A 48 2.40 -6.55 13.87
C ARG A 48 3.12 -6.31 12.55
N ASP A 49 2.48 -6.65 11.43
CA ASP A 49 3.09 -6.52 10.11
C ASP A 49 3.29 -5.05 9.71
N ILE A 50 2.30 -4.20 9.98
CA ILE A 50 2.37 -2.76 9.70
C ILE A 50 3.38 -2.06 10.61
N CYS A 51 3.62 -2.57 11.81
CA CYS A 51 4.63 -2.03 12.73
C CYS A 51 6.02 -2.68 12.56
N SER A 52 6.20 -3.54 11.56
CA SER A 52 7.46 -4.25 11.33
C SER A 52 8.60 -3.30 10.98
N ASP A 53 9.80 -3.58 11.52
CA ASP A 53 11.02 -2.85 11.18
C ASP A 53 11.60 -3.20 9.80
N ASP A 54 11.02 -4.17 9.10
CA ASP A 54 11.46 -4.55 7.75
C ASP A 54 11.07 -3.52 6.69
N TYR A 55 10.15 -2.61 7.03
CA TYR A 55 9.64 -1.56 6.16
C TYR A 55 9.75 -0.19 6.81
N GLU A 56 9.87 0.84 6.00
CA GLU A 56 9.58 2.20 6.41
C GLU A 56 8.07 2.39 6.26
N ASN A 57 7.36 2.42 7.39
CA ASN A 57 5.90 2.43 7.43
C ASN A 57 5.35 3.79 7.86
N HIS A 58 4.29 4.21 7.19
CA HIS A 58 3.61 5.48 7.45
C HIS A 58 2.11 5.26 7.59
N ILE A 59 1.47 6.16 8.35
CA ILE A 59 0.02 6.23 8.50
C ILE A 59 -0.47 7.63 8.13
N VAL A 60 -1.56 7.67 7.38
CA VAL A 60 -2.24 8.90 6.99
C VAL A 60 -3.53 9.02 7.79
N ILE A 61 -3.71 10.14 8.46
CA ILE A 61 -4.81 10.39 9.39
C ILE A 61 -5.53 11.68 9.00
N GLU A 62 -6.85 11.70 9.11
CA GLU A 62 -7.66 12.91 9.02
C GLU A 62 -8.68 12.93 10.14
N ASN A 63 -8.68 13.99 10.97
CA ASN A 63 -9.62 14.15 12.10
C ASN A 63 -9.68 12.89 12.98
N ASP A 64 -8.52 12.38 13.38
CA ASP A 64 -8.36 11.17 14.20
C ASP A 64 -8.85 9.87 13.54
N VAL A 65 -9.19 9.89 12.26
CA VAL A 65 -9.58 8.71 11.48
C VAL A 65 -8.41 8.24 10.64
N PRO A 66 -8.02 6.95 10.75
CA PRO A 66 -6.96 6.41 9.91
C PRO A 66 -7.47 6.23 8.47
N ILE A 67 -6.81 6.91 7.53
CA ILE A 67 -7.20 6.90 6.12
C ILE A 67 -6.44 5.84 5.33
N ALA A 68 -5.17 5.67 5.63
CA ALA A 68 -4.34 4.69 4.93
C ALA A 68 -3.06 4.39 5.70
N VAL A 69 -2.45 3.26 5.36
CA VAL A 69 -1.06 2.95 5.69
C VAL A 69 -0.31 2.66 4.40
N TYR A 70 0.95 3.00 4.37
CA TYR A 70 1.82 2.71 3.22
C TYR A 70 3.26 2.52 3.68
N GLY A 71 4.05 1.86 2.85
CA GLY A 71 5.43 1.65 3.18
C GLY A 71 6.27 1.09 2.04
N ILE A 72 7.56 1.07 2.28
CA ILE A 72 8.57 0.53 1.36
C ILE A 72 9.54 -0.35 2.16
N SER A 73 9.92 -1.49 1.58
CA SER A 73 10.89 -2.38 2.22
C SER A 73 12.25 -1.69 2.35
N LYS A 74 12.92 -1.89 3.49
CA LYS A 74 14.26 -1.33 3.73
C LYS A 74 15.33 -2.04 2.91
N LYS A 75 15.11 -3.32 2.61
CA LYS A 75 16.03 -4.15 1.83
C LYS A 75 15.40 -4.55 0.50
N PRO A 76 16.20 -4.62 -0.57
CA PRO A 76 15.69 -5.08 -1.86
C PRO A 76 15.42 -6.60 -1.84
N ILE A 77 14.45 -7.01 -2.66
CA ILE A 77 14.13 -8.40 -2.94
C ILE A 77 14.35 -8.57 -4.45
N ASN A 78 15.34 -9.37 -4.84
CA ASN A 78 15.75 -9.52 -6.23
C ASN A 78 16.03 -8.17 -6.93
N GLY A 79 16.66 -7.24 -6.21
CA GLY A 79 17.01 -5.92 -6.74
C GLY A 79 15.86 -4.92 -6.80
N MET A 80 14.67 -5.29 -6.34
CA MET A 80 13.48 -4.44 -6.34
C MET A 80 13.01 -4.19 -4.90
N TYR A 81 12.39 -3.03 -4.67
CA TYR A 81 11.86 -2.69 -3.34
C TYR A 81 10.35 -2.88 -3.32
N CYS A 82 9.88 -3.62 -2.32
CA CYS A 82 8.46 -3.88 -2.15
C CYS A 82 7.77 -2.66 -1.56
N ILE A 83 6.66 -2.24 -2.18
CA ILE A 83 5.83 -1.13 -1.70
C ILE A 83 4.42 -1.60 -1.45
N TYR A 84 3.70 -0.91 -0.55
CA TYR A 84 2.28 -1.16 -0.34
C TYR A 84 1.54 0.13 0.00
N PHE A 85 0.25 0.15 -0.36
CA PHE A 85 -0.72 1.16 0.03
C PHE A 85 -2.02 0.43 0.38
N LEU A 86 -2.51 0.63 1.59
CA LEU A 86 -3.76 0.03 2.05
C LEU A 86 -4.65 1.15 2.60
N GLY A 87 -5.88 1.23 2.13
CA GLY A 87 -6.76 2.36 2.40
C GLY A 87 -8.06 2.01 3.11
N ASN A 88 -8.58 3.00 3.82
CA ASN A 88 -9.90 2.96 4.43
C ASN A 88 -10.98 2.99 3.34
N LYS A 89 -12.06 2.26 3.54
CA LYS A 89 -13.23 2.21 2.63
C LYS A 89 -13.84 3.58 2.33
N ILE A 90 -13.62 4.58 3.18
CA ILE A 90 -14.05 5.96 2.93
C ILE A 90 -13.45 6.53 1.64
N LEU A 91 -12.28 6.04 1.22
CA LEU A 91 -11.66 6.42 -0.04
C LEU A 91 -12.48 6.01 -1.27
N ASP A 92 -13.37 5.02 -1.13
CA ASP A 92 -14.23 4.58 -2.23
C ASP A 92 -15.45 5.49 -2.43
N THR A 93 -15.84 6.26 -1.42
CA THR A 93 -17.06 7.07 -1.42
C THR A 93 -16.82 8.57 -1.29
N ASN A 94 -15.68 9.01 -0.78
CA ASN A 94 -15.36 10.42 -0.59
C ASN A 94 -14.39 10.87 -1.69
N LEU A 95 -14.92 11.50 -2.76
CA LEU A 95 -14.13 11.91 -3.92
C LEU A 95 -13.05 12.95 -3.59
N LYS A 96 -13.32 13.87 -2.67
CA LYS A 96 -12.35 14.89 -2.27
C LYS A 96 -11.15 14.23 -1.60
N LEU A 97 -11.42 13.36 -0.64
CA LEU A 97 -10.40 12.63 0.10
C LEU A 97 -9.60 11.71 -0.83
N GLN A 98 -10.28 11.04 -1.76
CA GLN A 98 -9.66 10.19 -2.77
C GLN A 98 -8.66 10.96 -3.63
N LYS A 99 -9.05 12.14 -4.13
CA LYS A 99 -8.18 12.99 -4.96
C LYS A 99 -6.96 13.47 -4.18
N GLU A 100 -7.16 13.89 -2.95
CA GLU A 100 -6.10 14.35 -2.06
C GLU A 100 -5.10 13.23 -1.75
N PHE A 101 -5.62 12.04 -1.44
CA PHE A 101 -4.80 10.85 -1.19
C PHE A 101 -4.02 10.42 -2.43
N LEU A 102 -4.67 10.45 -3.61
CA LEU A 102 -4.01 10.12 -4.87
C LEU A 102 -2.84 11.06 -5.18
N LYS A 103 -3.06 12.36 -5.01
CA LYS A 103 -2.00 13.37 -5.18
C LYS A 103 -0.81 13.12 -4.25
N ARG A 104 -1.11 12.79 -2.99
CA ARG A 104 -0.09 12.46 -1.99
C ARG A 104 0.66 11.19 -2.38
N SER A 105 -0.05 10.16 -2.80
CA SER A 105 0.55 8.89 -3.22
C SER A 105 1.49 9.05 -4.42
N ASN A 106 1.12 9.89 -5.38
CA ASN A 106 1.99 10.20 -6.51
C ASN A 106 3.30 10.88 -6.06
N ALA A 107 3.23 11.79 -5.10
CA ALA A 107 4.42 12.45 -4.54
C ALA A 107 5.32 11.45 -3.80
N ILE A 108 4.73 10.52 -3.05
CA ILE A 108 5.45 9.46 -2.34
C ILE A 108 6.19 8.55 -3.33
N ILE A 109 5.51 8.10 -4.38
CA ILE A 109 6.11 7.27 -5.43
C ILE A 109 7.28 8.01 -6.08
N LYS A 110 7.11 9.27 -6.39
CA LYS A 110 8.17 10.11 -6.98
C LYS A 110 9.39 10.19 -6.05
N GLU A 111 9.17 10.39 -4.76
CA GLU A 111 10.24 10.42 -3.77
C GLU A 111 10.97 9.09 -3.71
N TRP A 112 10.25 7.96 -3.63
CA TRP A 112 10.88 6.65 -3.61
C TRP A 112 11.70 6.36 -4.86
N LEU A 113 11.22 6.73 -6.04
CA LEU A 113 11.93 6.56 -7.30
C LEU A 113 13.16 7.47 -7.43
N SER A 114 13.26 8.53 -6.62
CA SER A 114 14.47 9.35 -6.58
C SER A 114 15.68 8.61 -6.01
N THR A 115 15.45 7.59 -5.18
CA THR A 115 16.48 6.85 -4.46
C THR A 115 16.46 5.33 -4.71
N HIS A 116 15.42 4.81 -5.38
CA HIS A 116 15.26 3.38 -5.67
C HIS A 116 15.02 3.17 -7.16
N GLU A 117 15.72 2.24 -7.78
CA GLU A 117 15.64 1.98 -9.23
C GLU A 117 14.33 1.30 -9.64
N CYS A 118 13.80 0.41 -8.80
CA CYS A 118 12.61 -0.36 -9.13
C CYS A 118 11.78 -0.66 -7.90
N LEU A 119 10.49 -0.37 -8.02
CA LEU A 119 9.47 -0.68 -7.01
C LEU A 119 8.59 -1.82 -7.53
N PHE A 120 8.09 -2.67 -6.63
CA PHE A 120 7.22 -3.76 -7.02
C PHE A 120 6.22 -4.13 -5.92
N ASN A 121 5.19 -4.83 -6.29
CA ASN A 121 4.35 -5.68 -5.44
C ASN A 121 3.46 -6.51 -6.34
N PHE A 122 2.61 -7.32 -5.71
CA PHE A 122 1.58 -8.08 -6.39
C PHE A 122 0.23 -7.43 -6.18
N ILE A 123 -0.62 -7.46 -7.20
CA ILE A 123 -1.93 -6.82 -7.20
C ILE A 123 -2.99 -7.82 -7.68
N HIS A 124 -4.15 -7.82 -7.03
CA HIS A 124 -5.24 -8.68 -7.46
C HIS A 124 -5.74 -8.26 -8.84
N LYS A 125 -5.98 -9.24 -9.71
CA LYS A 125 -6.42 -8.99 -11.09
C LYS A 125 -7.70 -8.16 -11.21
N LYS A 126 -8.56 -8.18 -10.18
CA LYS A 126 -9.80 -7.41 -10.12
C LYS A 126 -9.63 -6.01 -9.52
N ASN A 127 -8.43 -5.66 -9.06
CA ASN A 127 -8.15 -4.33 -8.51
C ASN A 127 -7.91 -3.33 -9.65
N ASN A 128 -8.95 -3.07 -10.44
CA ASN A 128 -8.86 -2.27 -11.66
C ASN A 128 -8.50 -0.81 -11.39
N ARG A 129 -8.97 -0.25 -10.26
CA ARG A 129 -8.66 1.14 -9.89
C ARG A 129 -7.16 1.31 -9.65
N SER A 130 -6.56 0.46 -8.84
CA SER A 130 -5.12 0.52 -8.56
C SER A 130 -4.30 0.19 -9.79
N LYS A 131 -4.72 -0.77 -10.62
CA LYS A 131 -4.06 -1.07 -11.89
C LYS A 131 -4.02 0.16 -12.82
N ARG A 132 -5.15 0.87 -12.97
CA ARG A 132 -5.20 2.09 -13.77
C ARG A 132 -4.29 3.18 -13.23
N TRP A 133 -4.30 3.37 -11.92
CA TRP A 133 -3.43 4.33 -11.27
C TRP A 133 -1.95 4.00 -11.51
N LEU A 134 -1.54 2.78 -11.19
CA LEU A 134 -0.16 2.33 -11.38
C LEU A 134 0.28 2.44 -12.84
N THR A 135 -0.56 2.02 -13.79
CA THR A 135 -0.29 2.13 -15.22
C THR A 135 -0.12 3.58 -15.64
N SER A 136 -0.93 4.50 -15.10
CA SER A 136 -0.79 5.94 -15.38
C SER A 136 0.55 6.51 -14.90
N LEU A 137 1.15 5.91 -13.87
CA LEU A 137 2.48 6.27 -13.38
C LEU A 137 3.63 5.65 -14.17
N GLY A 138 3.33 4.78 -15.14
CA GLY A 138 4.33 4.08 -15.94
C GLY A 138 4.64 2.67 -15.47
N ALA A 139 3.88 2.12 -14.53
CA ALA A 139 4.06 0.74 -14.09
C ALA A 139 3.70 -0.26 -15.19
N VAL A 140 4.40 -1.39 -15.18
CA VAL A 140 4.10 -2.54 -16.03
C VAL A 140 3.44 -3.61 -15.19
N ILE A 141 2.29 -4.11 -15.65
CA ILE A 141 1.60 -5.24 -15.03
C ILE A 141 2.03 -6.52 -15.78
N HIS A 142 2.63 -7.44 -15.05
CA HIS A 142 3.14 -8.70 -15.61
C HIS A 142 2.12 -9.80 -15.31
N SER A 143 1.15 -9.98 -16.21
CA SER A 143 0.05 -10.95 -16.04
C SER A 143 0.51 -12.41 -16.06
N ASP A 144 1.70 -12.66 -16.60
CA ASP A 144 2.33 -13.99 -16.67
C ASP A 144 3.16 -14.32 -15.41
N ILE A 145 3.40 -13.35 -14.53
CA ILE A 145 4.13 -13.55 -13.27
C ILE A 145 3.15 -13.38 -12.11
N THR A 146 2.76 -14.50 -11.52
CA THR A 146 1.75 -14.52 -10.46
C THR A 146 2.29 -15.12 -9.17
N HIS A 147 1.73 -14.66 -8.05
CA HIS A 147 1.92 -15.24 -6.73
C HIS A 147 0.58 -15.31 -6.04
N ASN A 148 0.15 -16.52 -5.66
CA ASN A 148 -1.17 -16.74 -5.05
C ASN A 148 -2.33 -16.16 -5.90
N GLY A 149 -2.19 -16.16 -7.24
CA GLY A 149 -3.19 -15.60 -8.15
C GLY A 149 -3.18 -14.10 -8.31
N MET A 150 -2.28 -13.40 -7.63
CA MET A 150 -2.05 -11.96 -7.83
C MET A 150 -0.94 -11.73 -8.85
N GLU A 151 -1.08 -10.66 -9.63
CA GLU A 151 -0.15 -10.33 -10.70
C GLU A 151 0.97 -9.39 -10.21
N LEU A 152 2.20 -9.63 -10.66
CA LEU A 152 3.32 -8.74 -10.38
C LEU A 152 3.12 -7.40 -11.11
N PHE A 153 3.37 -6.29 -10.42
CA PHE A 153 3.62 -5.01 -11.08
C PHE A 153 5.03 -4.52 -10.74
N THR A 154 5.65 -3.83 -11.69
CA THR A 154 6.93 -3.15 -11.48
C THR A 154 6.82 -1.70 -11.93
N LEU A 155 7.52 -0.82 -11.22
CA LEU A 155 7.64 0.58 -11.59
C LEU A 155 9.11 0.97 -11.51
N ARG A 156 9.70 1.26 -12.65
CA ARG A 156 11.12 1.58 -12.79
C ARG A 156 11.32 3.08 -12.90
N LYS A 157 12.41 3.57 -12.34
CA LYS A 157 12.77 4.99 -12.33
C LYS A 157 12.77 5.60 -13.75
N GLY A 158 13.32 4.88 -14.74
CA GLY A 158 13.40 5.37 -16.12
C GLY A 158 12.08 5.43 -16.87
N ASP A 159 11.06 4.68 -16.41
CA ASP A 159 9.77 4.53 -17.09
C ASP A 159 8.65 5.32 -16.40
N ALA A 160 8.93 5.94 -15.25
CA ALA A 160 7.91 6.59 -14.41
C ALA A 160 7.44 7.92 -15.00
N ASN A 161 6.13 8.15 -14.93
CA ASN A 161 5.43 9.38 -15.33
C ASN A 161 4.96 10.16 -14.08
N VAL A 162 5.87 10.38 -13.13
CA VAL A 162 5.56 11.04 -11.87
C VAL A 162 6.23 12.41 -11.74
#